data_d033cd45900c6a0922d1a38f091f6592
#
_entry.id   d033cd45900c6a0922d1a38f091f6592
#
_cell.length_a   1.000
_cell.length_b   1.000
_cell.length_c   1.000
_cell.angle_alpha   90.00
_cell.angle_beta   90.00
_cell.angle_gamma   90.00
#
_symmetry.space_group_name_H-M   'P 1'
#
loop_
_entity.id
_entity.type
_entity.pdbx_description
1 polymer ?
#
loop_
_entity_poly.entity_id
_entity_poly.type
_entity_poly.pdbx_seq_one_letter_code
_entity_poly.pdbx_strand_id
1 'polypeptide(L)'
;MRRALTIAIAAALLPAAPAAAQQSVEQRLAAYRERVERLEDQLAIENLQADFGYYFDKGLWNEVADLFARDGSFEYGMRGVYVGQDRIRRALLLFGPQGLAPSHLNNHMQLQGVVVVADDGRTATGRWQGMVQLAEPHANGIWGVGIYENTYVKEGGKWKIAKLHFYPTAMTDYDLGFMKSTLPMEGQSALFPPDHPPTEIYRALPGNYIPPFSFDHPVTGQSLKDLPQPSDSVLGRP
;
A
#
# COMPACT_ATOMS: atom_id res chain seq x y z
N MET A 1 -37.40 -79.45 34.88
CA MET A 1 -36.14 -78.90 34.30
C MET A 1 -36.47 -77.50 33.81
N ARG A 2 -36.11 -76.45 34.59
CA ARG A 2 -36.33 -75.03 34.19
C ARG A 2 -34.95 -74.46 33.73
N ARG A 3 -34.86 -74.06 32.47
CA ARG A 3 -33.66 -73.41 31.94
C ARG A 3 -33.77 -71.89 32.23
N ALA A 4 -32.81 -71.38 32.99
CA ALA A 4 -32.64 -69.92 33.20
C ALA A 4 -31.93 -69.31 32.00
N LEU A 5 -32.56 -68.28 31.41
CA LEU A 5 -32.00 -67.48 30.30
C LEU A 5 -31.26 -66.31 30.90
N THR A 6 -29.93 -66.29 30.80
CA THR A 6 -29.08 -65.13 31.26
C THR A 6 -28.97 -64.15 30.11
N ILE A 7 -29.57 -62.98 30.26
CA ILE A 7 -29.40 -61.86 29.31
C ILE A 7 -28.16 -61.05 29.72
N ALA A 8 -27.13 -61.06 28.89
CA ALA A 8 -25.97 -60.22 29.06
C ALA A 8 -26.22 -58.88 28.42
N ILE A 9 -26.30 -57.79 29.20
CA ILE A 9 -26.43 -56.42 28.74
C ILE A 9 -24.99 -55.92 28.43
N ALA A 10 -24.66 -55.76 27.15
CA ALA A 10 -23.42 -55.13 26.72
C ALA A 10 -23.60 -53.59 26.80
N ALA A 11 -22.97 -52.97 27.77
CA ALA A 11 -22.86 -51.52 27.86
C ALA A 11 -21.93 -51.00 26.78
N ALA A 12 -22.47 -50.36 25.74
CA ALA A 12 -21.70 -49.67 24.71
C ALA A 12 -21.08 -48.37 25.32
N LEU A 13 -19.80 -48.37 25.51
CA LEU A 13 -19.03 -47.16 25.83
C LEU A 13 -18.98 -46.28 24.57
N LEU A 14 -19.78 -45.25 24.51
CA LEU A 14 -19.69 -44.18 23.51
C LEU A 14 -18.43 -43.40 23.82
N PRO A 15 -17.51 -43.16 22.82
CA PRO A 15 -16.38 -42.30 23.01
C PRO A 15 -16.89 -40.87 23.29
N ALA A 16 -16.52 -40.33 24.46
CA ALA A 16 -16.79 -38.91 24.78
C ALA A 16 -16.05 -38.05 23.74
N ALA A 17 -16.80 -37.29 22.93
CA ALA A 17 -16.19 -36.29 22.07
C ALA A 17 -15.39 -35.29 22.97
N PRO A 18 -14.17 -34.89 22.55
CA PRO A 18 -13.40 -33.93 23.33
C PRO A 18 -14.23 -32.67 23.49
N ALA A 19 -14.55 -32.31 24.73
CA ALA A 19 -15.21 -31.06 25.05
C ALA A 19 -14.29 -29.94 24.56
N ALA A 20 -14.66 -29.23 23.49
CA ALA A 20 -13.97 -28.02 23.08
C ALA A 20 -13.91 -27.12 24.32
N ALA A 21 -12.70 -26.83 24.82
CA ALA A 21 -12.51 -26.04 26.02
C ALA A 21 -13.16 -24.68 25.79
N GLN A 22 -14.21 -24.38 26.56
CA GLN A 22 -14.92 -23.12 26.47
C GLN A 22 -13.97 -22.01 26.94
N GLN A 23 -13.62 -21.07 26.05
CA GLN A 23 -12.74 -19.93 26.39
C GLN A 23 -13.33 -19.15 27.57
N SER A 24 -12.46 -18.75 28.51
CA SER A 24 -12.87 -17.90 29.63
C SER A 24 -13.36 -16.53 29.14
N VAL A 25 -14.12 -15.83 29.95
CA VAL A 25 -14.58 -14.46 29.64
C VAL A 25 -13.38 -13.53 29.39
N GLU A 26 -12.33 -13.67 30.20
CA GLU A 26 -11.08 -12.90 30.05
C GLU A 26 -10.39 -13.17 28.73
N GLN A 27 -10.29 -14.43 28.30
CA GLN A 27 -9.71 -14.80 26.99
C GLN A 27 -10.51 -14.22 25.83
N ARG A 28 -11.84 -14.27 25.91
CA ARG A 28 -12.72 -13.66 24.91
C ARG A 28 -12.57 -12.15 24.88
N LEU A 29 -12.50 -11.51 26.04
CA LEU A 29 -12.30 -10.05 26.14
C LEU A 29 -10.95 -9.62 25.58
N ALA A 30 -9.89 -10.36 25.84
CA ALA A 30 -8.56 -10.12 25.27
C ALA A 30 -8.59 -10.21 23.74
N ALA A 31 -9.22 -11.27 23.19
CA ALA A 31 -9.37 -11.43 21.74
C ALA A 31 -10.21 -10.32 21.09
N TYR A 32 -11.25 -9.82 21.76
CA TYR A 32 -12.01 -8.67 21.25
C TYR A 32 -11.19 -7.39 21.25
N ARG A 33 -10.40 -7.11 22.30
CA ARG A 33 -9.52 -5.94 22.35
C ARG A 33 -8.52 -5.97 21.22
N GLU A 34 -7.84 -7.08 21.01
CA GLU A 34 -6.89 -7.26 19.92
C GLU A 34 -7.53 -7.00 18.53
N ARG A 35 -8.77 -7.46 18.34
CA ARG A 35 -9.49 -7.19 17.08
C ARG A 35 -9.84 -5.72 16.92
N VAL A 36 -10.24 -5.04 18.00
CA VAL A 36 -10.54 -3.60 17.98
C VAL A 36 -9.27 -2.83 17.68
N GLU A 37 -8.16 -3.13 18.33
CA GLU A 37 -6.87 -2.48 18.09
C GLU A 37 -6.41 -2.62 16.64
N ARG A 38 -6.57 -3.80 16.02
CA ARG A 38 -6.26 -3.99 14.58
C ARG A 38 -7.14 -3.14 13.68
N LEU A 39 -8.42 -3.00 13.97
CA LEU A 39 -9.33 -2.14 13.20
C LEU A 39 -8.99 -0.67 13.36
N GLU A 40 -8.63 -0.23 14.57
CA GLU A 40 -8.17 1.13 14.83
C GLU A 40 -6.84 1.43 14.09
N ASP A 41 -5.91 0.47 14.08
CA ASP A 41 -4.65 0.56 13.36
C ASP A 41 -4.88 0.64 11.83
N GLN A 42 -5.77 -0.18 11.29
CA GLN A 42 -6.13 -0.11 9.87
C GLN A 42 -6.72 1.26 9.52
N LEU A 43 -7.68 1.75 10.29
CA LEU A 43 -8.30 3.06 10.08
C LEU A 43 -7.28 4.20 10.19
N ALA A 44 -6.34 4.11 11.14
CA ALA A 44 -5.28 5.11 11.29
C ALA A 44 -4.33 5.15 10.07
N ILE A 45 -4.03 4.00 9.48
CA ILE A 45 -3.21 3.91 8.26
C ILE A 45 -4.00 4.44 7.04
N GLU A 46 -5.29 4.13 6.95
CA GLU A 46 -6.16 4.65 5.88
C GLU A 46 -6.23 6.18 5.92
N ASN A 47 -6.39 6.77 7.12
CA ASN A 47 -6.37 8.21 7.31
C ASN A 47 -4.99 8.82 7.00
N LEU A 48 -3.90 8.18 7.44
CA LEU A 48 -2.54 8.62 7.14
C LEU A 48 -2.27 8.69 5.62
N GLN A 49 -2.76 7.70 4.87
CA GLN A 49 -2.64 7.70 3.41
C GLN A 49 -3.50 8.77 2.75
N ALA A 50 -4.70 8.99 3.26
CA ALA A 50 -5.57 10.08 2.79
C ALA A 50 -4.94 11.46 3.05
N ASP A 51 -4.36 11.68 4.24
CA ASP A 51 -3.64 12.90 4.60
C ASP A 51 -2.45 13.14 3.67
N PHE A 52 -1.70 12.07 3.33
CA PHE A 52 -0.64 12.15 2.32
C PHE A 52 -1.17 12.73 1.01
N GLY A 53 -2.29 12.23 0.48
CA GLY A 53 -2.92 12.74 -0.74
C GLY A 53 -3.29 14.20 -0.61
N TYR A 54 -4.02 14.58 0.43
CA TYR A 54 -4.47 15.97 0.64
C TYR A 54 -3.31 16.95 0.79
N TYR A 55 -2.25 16.59 1.50
CA TYR A 55 -1.08 17.47 1.66
C TYR A 55 -0.28 17.56 0.36
N PHE A 56 -0.11 16.44 -0.33
CA PHE A 56 0.58 16.39 -1.62
C PHE A 56 -0.13 17.25 -2.68
N ASP A 57 -1.46 17.19 -2.74
CA ASP A 57 -2.28 17.96 -3.68
C ASP A 57 -2.10 19.48 -3.52
N LYS A 58 -1.76 19.93 -2.34
CA LYS A 58 -1.58 21.35 -2.02
C LYS A 58 -0.12 21.78 -1.93
N GLY A 59 0.82 20.88 -2.26
CA GLY A 59 2.24 21.18 -2.17
C GLY A 59 2.71 21.47 -0.75
N LEU A 60 2.06 20.90 0.27
CA LEU A 60 2.43 21.05 1.68
C LEU A 60 3.59 20.10 2.02
N TRP A 61 4.76 20.39 1.46
CA TRP A 61 5.90 19.45 1.47
C TRP A 61 6.45 19.17 2.86
N ASN A 62 6.37 20.10 3.79
CA ASN A 62 6.74 19.86 5.19
C ASN A 62 5.81 18.84 5.83
N GLU A 63 4.51 19.05 5.68
CA GLU A 63 3.46 18.18 6.20
C GLU A 63 3.54 16.78 5.57
N VAL A 64 3.79 16.68 4.26
CA VAL A 64 4.04 15.40 3.58
C VAL A 64 5.24 14.68 4.17
N ALA A 65 6.37 15.37 4.32
CA ALA A 65 7.61 14.75 4.85
C ALA A 65 7.45 14.28 6.30
N ASP A 66 6.66 14.98 7.11
CA ASP A 66 6.41 14.64 8.52
C ASP A 66 5.55 13.38 8.71
N LEU A 67 4.81 12.94 7.67
CA LEU A 67 4.08 11.67 7.68
C LEU A 67 5.02 10.45 7.62
N PHE A 68 6.26 10.63 7.17
CA PHE A 68 7.21 9.55 7.05
C PHE A 68 7.87 9.23 8.40
N ALA A 69 8.27 7.98 8.58
CA ALA A 69 9.20 7.57 9.62
C ALA A 69 10.53 8.32 9.46
N ARG A 70 11.30 8.47 10.54
CA ARG A 70 12.58 9.22 10.49
C ARG A 70 13.50 8.75 9.37
N ASP A 71 13.61 7.44 9.20
CA ASP A 71 14.42 6.80 8.17
C ASP A 71 13.55 6.26 7.02
N GLY A 72 12.35 6.83 6.85
CA GLY A 72 11.41 6.44 5.80
C GLY A 72 11.92 6.74 4.40
N SER A 73 11.37 6.08 3.40
CA SER A 73 11.78 6.26 2.00
C SER A 73 10.61 6.64 1.10
N PHE A 74 10.93 7.45 0.09
CA PHE A 74 10.02 7.90 -0.94
C PHE A 74 10.58 7.53 -2.32
N GLU A 75 9.77 6.85 -3.13
CA GLU A 75 10.08 6.50 -4.50
C GLU A 75 8.87 6.78 -5.39
N TYR A 76 9.06 7.51 -6.47
CA TYR A 76 8.02 7.86 -7.43
C TYR A 76 8.47 7.49 -8.84
N GLY A 77 7.90 6.42 -9.38
CA GLY A 77 8.28 5.91 -10.70
C GLY A 77 9.77 5.61 -10.78
N MET A 78 10.43 6.09 -11.83
CA MET A 78 11.87 5.88 -12.04
C MET A 78 12.76 7.03 -11.53
N ARG A 79 12.24 7.90 -10.65
CA ARG A 79 13.03 9.02 -10.09
C ARG A 79 14.10 8.58 -9.09
N GLY A 80 14.08 7.32 -8.65
CA GLY A 80 14.95 6.76 -7.62
C GLY A 80 14.43 6.94 -6.21
N VAL A 81 15.19 6.49 -5.21
CA VAL A 81 14.80 6.41 -3.81
C VAL A 81 15.43 7.53 -3.01
N TYR A 82 14.63 8.26 -2.25
CA TYR A 82 15.03 9.30 -1.31
C TYR A 82 14.79 8.82 0.12
N VAL A 83 15.81 8.86 0.99
CA VAL A 83 15.78 8.28 2.34
C VAL A 83 15.88 9.36 3.41
N GLY A 84 14.92 9.32 4.35
CA GLY A 84 14.83 10.25 5.47
C GLY A 84 14.04 11.53 5.14
N GLN A 85 13.38 12.07 6.17
CA GLN A 85 12.43 13.19 6.02
C GLN A 85 13.03 14.40 5.30
N ASP A 86 14.27 14.79 5.58
CA ASP A 86 14.91 15.96 4.94
C ASP A 86 15.18 15.72 3.46
N ARG A 87 15.57 14.51 3.08
CA ARG A 87 15.78 14.15 1.68
C ARG A 87 14.45 14.08 0.93
N ILE A 88 13.43 13.51 1.56
CA ILE A 88 12.07 13.47 1.01
C ILE A 88 11.55 14.89 0.80
N ARG A 89 11.68 15.77 1.78
CA ARG A 89 11.23 17.18 1.66
C ARG A 89 11.88 17.89 0.47
N ARG A 90 13.16 17.64 0.20
CA ARG A 90 13.85 18.19 -0.98
C ARG A 90 13.37 17.54 -2.27
N ALA A 91 13.14 16.23 -2.29
CA ALA A 91 12.65 15.52 -3.46
C ALA A 91 11.25 15.99 -3.89
N LEU A 92 10.42 16.36 -2.93
CA LEU A 92 9.07 16.88 -3.21
C LEU A 92 9.09 18.19 -4.02
N LEU A 93 10.19 18.94 -4.01
CA LEU A 93 10.38 20.11 -4.89
C LEU A 93 10.44 19.75 -6.38
N LEU A 94 10.61 18.47 -6.73
CA LEU A 94 10.46 17.99 -8.12
C LEU A 94 9.03 18.10 -8.65
N PHE A 95 8.04 18.24 -7.76
CA PHE A 95 6.63 18.40 -8.09
C PHE A 95 6.17 19.86 -8.03
N GLY A 96 7.08 20.78 -7.78
CA GLY A 96 6.82 22.21 -7.71
C GLY A 96 7.29 22.84 -6.40
N PRO A 97 7.19 24.17 -6.27
CA PRO A 97 7.51 24.88 -5.04
C PRO A 97 6.53 24.52 -3.92
N GLN A 98 6.88 24.85 -2.67
CA GLN A 98 5.97 24.73 -1.54
C GLN A 98 4.71 25.57 -1.79
N GLY A 99 3.55 24.94 -1.60
CA GLY A 99 2.24 25.52 -1.88
C GLY A 99 1.81 25.37 -3.34
N LEU A 100 0.51 25.27 -3.56
CA LEU A 100 -0.06 25.19 -4.90
C LEU A 100 -0.21 26.60 -5.49
N ALA A 101 0.33 26.81 -6.68
CA ALA A 101 0.19 28.09 -7.39
C ALA A 101 -1.28 28.34 -7.79
N PRO A 102 -1.72 29.61 -7.89
CA PRO A 102 -3.05 29.95 -8.37
C PRO A 102 -3.33 29.34 -9.75
N SER A 103 -4.55 28.87 -9.96
CA SER A 103 -5.01 28.24 -11.21
C SER A 103 -4.30 26.93 -11.59
N HIS A 104 -3.50 26.35 -10.70
CA HIS A 104 -2.94 25.00 -10.89
C HIS A 104 -3.85 23.94 -10.28
N LEU A 105 -3.94 22.80 -10.93
CA LEU A 105 -4.50 21.58 -10.38
C LEU A 105 -3.35 20.60 -10.13
N ASN A 106 -3.24 20.12 -8.91
CA ASN A 106 -2.41 19.00 -8.54
C ASN A 106 -3.28 18.08 -7.68
N ASN A 107 -3.66 16.95 -8.21
CA ASN A 107 -4.60 16.05 -7.57
C ASN A 107 -4.09 14.60 -7.68
N HIS A 108 -3.84 13.96 -6.53
CA HIS A 108 -3.34 12.60 -6.43
C HIS A 108 -4.30 11.80 -5.54
N MET A 109 -5.43 11.40 -6.10
CA MET A 109 -6.45 10.65 -5.37
C MET A 109 -5.94 9.31 -4.91
N GLN A 110 -6.20 8.99 -3.64
CA GLN A 110 -5.86 7.73 -2.98
C GLN A 110 -7.11 6.84 -2.96
N LEU A 111 -7.21 5.88 -3.88
CA LEU A 111 -8.42 5.09 -4.10
C LEU A 111 -8.22 3.63 -3.67
N GLN A 112 -9.35 2.93 -3.47
CA GLN A 112 -9.48 1.48 -3.23
C GLN A 112 -8.29 0.83 -2.48
N GLY A 113 -8.10 1.24 -1.24
CA GLY A 113 -7.01 0.73 -0.39
C GLY A 113 -7.21 -0.70 0.09
N VAL A 114 -6.10 -1.43 0.20
CA VAL A 114 -6.01 -2.69 0.95
C VAL A 114 -4.91 -2.53 1.97
N VAL A 115 -5.22 -2.65 3.25
CA VAL A 115 -4.26 -2.54 4.36
C VAL A 115 -4.19 -3.86 5.10
N VAL A 116 -2.97 -4.33 5.33
CA VAL A 116 -2.69 -5.54 6.12
C VAL A 116 -1.76 -5.16 7.27
N VAL A 117 -2.31 -5.15 8.47
CA VAL A 117 -1.54 -4.97 9.72
C VAL A 117 -0.91 -6.31 10.08
N ALA A 118 0.39 -6.34 10.32
CA ALA A 118 1.11 -7.53 10.74
C ALA A 118 0.71 -7.99 12.15
N ASP A 119 0.97 -9.25 12.47
CA ASP A 119 0.61 -9.83 13.77
C ASP A 119 1.30 -9.16 14.97
N ASP A 120 2.42 -8.48 14.72
CA ASP A 120 3.13 -7.71 15.74
C ASP A 120 2.43 -6.39 16.15
N GLY A 121 1.41 -5.94 15.39
CA GLY A 121 0.70 -4.68 15.58
C GLY A 121 1.58 -3.43 15.45
N ARG A 122 2.77 -3.56 14.81
CA ARG A 122 3.78 -2.50 14.71
C ARG A 122 4.18 -2.17 13.29
N THR A 123 3.94 -3.09 12.37
CA THR A 123 4.21 -2.94 10.95
C THR A 123 2.96 -3.24 10.14
N ALA A 124 2.85 -2.65 8.96
CA ALA A 124 1.75 -2.89 8.04
C ALA A 124 2.20 -2.68 6.60
N THR A 125 1.45 -3.26 5.67
CA THR A 125 1.54 -2.96 4.25
C THR A 125 0.24 -2.37 3.77
N GLY A 126 0.29 -1.58 2.70
CA GLY A 126 -0.90 -1.04 2.07
C GLY A 126 -0.70 -0.83 0.58
N ARG A 127 -1.73 -1.21 -0.18
CA ARG A 127 -1.82 -1.01 -1.62
C ARG A 127 -2.97 -0.08 -1.93
N TRP A 128 -2.72 0.94 -2.76
CA TRP A 128 -3.71 1.94 -3.12
C TRP A 128 -3.67 2.20 -4.62
N GLN A 129 -4.82 2.35 -5.23
CA GLN A 129 -4.86 2.86 -6.59
C GLN A 129 -4.75 4.39 -6.54
N GLY A 130 -3.79 4.94 -7.28
CA GLY A 130 -3.65 6.38 -7.46
C GLY A 130 -4.26 6.85 -8.77
N MET A 131 -5.01 7.94 -8.74
CA MET A 131 -5.38 8.69 -9.93
C MET A 131 -4.74 10.08 -9.84
N VAL A 132 -4.04 10.46 -10.90
CA VAL A 132 -3.31 11.72 -10.99
C VAL A 132 -4.00 12.62 -12.00
N GLN A 133 -4.24 13.86 -11.62
CA GLN A 133 -4.76 14.92 -12.48
C GLN A 133 -3.92 16.17 -12.26
N LEU A 134 -3.23 16.59 -13.29
CA LEU A 134 -2.40 17.78 -13.26
C LEU A 134 -2.89 18.77 -14.32
N ALA A 135 -2.92 20.05 -13.98
CA ALA A 135 -3.15 21.11 -14.94
C ALA A 135 -2.51 22.42 -14.47
N GLU A 136 -2.02 23.16 -15.43
CA GLU A 136 -1.51 24.52 -15.21
C GLU A 136 -1.98 25.44 -16.33
N PRO A 137 -2.04 26.76 -16.07
CA PRO A 137 -2.53 27.71 -17.06
C PRO A 137 -1.71 27.65 -18.35
N HIS A 138 -2.41 27.58 -19.48
CA HIS A 138 -1.83 27.58 -20.83
C HIS A 138 -0.98 26.35 -21.18
N ALA A 139 -1.02 25.30 -20.35
CA ALA A 139 -0.42 24.00 -20.63
C ALA A 139 -1.50 22.92 -20.77
N ASN A 140 -1.10 21.75 -21.28
CA ASN A 140 -2.01 20.62 -21.39
C ASN A 140 -2.30 20.04 -20.01
N GLY A 141 -3.53 19.59 -19.79
CA GLY A 141 -3.87 18.77 -18.64
C GLY A 141 -3.27 17.37 -18.80
N ILE A 142 -2.95 16.73 -17.68
CA ILE A 142 -2.42 15.36 -17.62
C ILE A 142 -3.34 14.49 -16.79
N TRP A 143 -3.62 13.29 -17.30
CA TRP A 143 -4.22 12.20 -16.54
C TRP A 143 -3.22 11.09 -16.32
N GLY A 144 -3.23 10.54 -15.12
CA GLY A 144 -2.41 9.42 -14.78
C GLY A 144 -3.11 8.43 -13.87
N VAL A 145 -2.68 7.20 -13.93
CA VAL A 145 -3.06 6.15 -12.98
C VAL A 145 -1.81 5.41 -12.55
N GLY A 146 -1.83 4.91 -11.33
CA GLY A 146 -0.71 4.16 -10.78
C GLY A 146 -1.11 3.40 -9.53
N ILE A 147 -0.14 2.72 -8.96
CA ILE A 147 -0.30 1.93 -7.75
C ILE A 147 0.69 2.42 -6.70
N TYR A 148 0.21 2.68 -5.51
CA TYR A 148 1.05 2.81 -4.31
C TYR A 148 1.22 1.43 -3.68
N GLU A 149 2.46 1.03 -3.43
CA GLU A 149 2.85 -0.12 -2.59
C GLU A 149 3.67 0.40 -1.43
N ASN A 150 3.02 0.52 -0.30
CA ASN A 150 3.58 1.19 0.86
C ASN A 150 3.82 0.23 2.01
N THR A 151 4.77 0.57 2.85
CA THR A 151 4.91 -0.04 4.18
C THR A 151 4.79 1.04 5.25
N TYR A 152 4.25 0.65 6.39
CA TYR A 152 4.00 1.53 7.52
C TYR A 152 4.63 0.96 8.78
N VAL A 153 4.98 1.83 9.70
CA VAL A 153 5.57 1.48 11.01
C VAL A 153 4.95 2.33 12.12
N LYS A 154 4.77 1.75 13.29
CA LYS A 154 4.27 2.46 14.47
C LYS A 154 5.45 2.98 15.28
N GLU A 155 5.72 4.29 15.24
CA GLU A 155 6.74 5.00 16.01
C GLU A 155 6.10 5.86 17.09
N GLY A 156 6.48 5.69 18.35
CA GLY A 156 5.93 6.46 19.45
C GLY A 156 4.41 6.35 19.59
N GLY A 157 3.84 5.20 19.23
CA GLY A 157 2.40 4.95 19.26
C GLY A 157 1.61 5.54 18.08
N LYS A 158 2.28 6.11 17.09
CA LYS A 158 1.66 6.67 15.88
C LYS A 158 2.12 5.93 14.66
N TRP A 159 1.20 5.68 13.72
CA TRP A 159 1.54 5.14 12.42
C TRP A 159 2.23 6.19 11.54
N LYS A 160 3.25 5.76 10.81
CA LYS A 160 4.02 6.56 9.87
C LYS A 160 4.33 5.76 8.61
N ILE A 161 4.61 6.46 7.52
CA ILE A 161 5.02 5.84 6.26
C ILE A 161 6.49 5.44 6.38
N ALA A 162 6.78 4.14 6.39
CA ALA A 162 8.15 3.61 6.37
C ALA A 162 8.71 3.57 4.94
N LYS A 163 7.88 3.21 3.97
CA LYS A 163 8.20 3.25 2.54
C LYS A 163 6.96 3.67 1.78
N LEU A 164 7.08 4.66 0.92
CA LEU A 164 6.11 4.97 -0.10
C LEU A 164 6.74 4.70 -1.46
N HIS A 165 6.11 3.83 -2.24
CA HIS A 165 6.49 3.61 -3.63
C HIS A 165 5.26 3.76 -4.52
N PHE A 166 5.26 4.80 -5.33
CA PHE A 166 4.23 4.99 -6.36
C PHE A 166 4.76 4.49 -7.71
N TYR A 167 4.03 3.56 -8.30
CA TYR A 167 4.25 3.01 -9.63
C TYR A 167 3.29 3.66 -10.62
N PRO A 168 3.67 4.72 -11.35
CA PRO A 168 2.87 5.19 -12.49
C PRO A 168 2.71 4.06 -13.50
N THR A 169 1.48 3.66 -13.79
CA THR A 169 1.20 2.58 -14.76
C THR A 169 0.71 3.10 -16.10
N ALA A 170 0.14 4.30 -16.13
CA ALA A 170 -0.19 5.02 -17.35
C ALA A 170 -0.24 6.52 -17.08
N MET A 171 0.30 7.31 -18.00
CA MET A 171 0.20 8.77 -18.04
C MET A 171 -0.15 9.22 -19.44
N THR A 172 -1.02 10.19 -19.59
CA THR A 172 -1.49 10.68 -20.88
C THR A 172 -1.82 12.17 -20.82
N ASP A 173 -1.78 12.79 -21.99
CA ASP A 173 -2.39 14.10 -22.20
C ASP A 173 -3.92 13.99 -22.08
N TYR A 174 -4.54 14.95 -21.38
CA TYR A 174 -5.98 14.94 -21.10
C TYR A 174 -6.82 14.92 -22.38
N ASP A 175 -6.48 15.76 -23.38
CA ASP A 175 -7.26 15.92 -24.59
C ASP A 175 -7.13 14.72 -25.54
N LEU A 176 -5.98 14.06 -25.54
CA LEU A 176 -5.71 12.91 -26.39
C LEU A 176 -6.15 11.58 -25.77
N GLY A 177 -6.03 11.44 -24.45
CA GLY A 177 -6.37 10.22 -23.72
C GLY A 177 -5.43 9.04 -24.00
N PHE A 178 -5.59 7.97 -23.20
CA PHE A 178 -4.67 6.83 -23.10
C PHE A 178 -4.44 6.05 -24.41
N MET A 179 -5.34 6.17 -25.39
CA MET A 179 -5.23 5.44 -26.67
C MET A 179 -4.45 6.21 -27.74
N LYS A 180 -4.28 7.52 -27.58
CA LYS A 180 -3.62 8.37 -28.58
C LYS A 180 -2.32 8.99 -28.06
N SER A 181 -2.15 9.04 -26.76
CA SER A 181 -0.97 9.62 -26.12
C SER A 181 -0.55 8.79 -24.92
N THR A 182 0.74 8.53 -24.80
CA THR A 182 1.37 8.03 -23.57
C THR A 182 2.55 8.92 -23.24
N LEU A 183 2.61 9.41 -22.00
CA LEU A 183 3.72 10.22 -21.53
C LEU A 183 4.78 9.31 -20.90
N PRO A 184 6.06 9.52 -21.18
CA PRO A 184 7.13 8.76 -20.56
C PRO A 184 7.21 9.06 -19.07
N MET A 185 7.64 8.08 -18.27
CA MET A 185 8.00 8.32 -16.89
C MET A 185 9.30 9.13 -16.80
N GLU A 186 9.33 10.05 -15.86
CA GLU A 186 10.53 10.81 -15.59
C GLU A 186 11.56 9.97 -14.83
N GLY A 187 12.82 10.10 -15.23
CA GLY A 187 13.97 9.47 -14.59
C GLY A 187 14.53 10.27 -13.41
N GLN A 188 15.72 9.90 -13.00
CA GLN A 188 16.45 10.55 -11.90
C GLN A 188 16.76 12.02 -12.22
N SER A 189 16.58 12.88 -11.23
CA SER A 189 16.88 14.31 -11.36
C SER A 189 18.35 14.61 -11.07
N ALA A 190 18.99 15.39 -11.94
CA ALA A 190 20.33 15.92 -11.68
C ALA A 190 20.32 17.06 -10.63
N LEU A 191 19.20 17.79 -10.51
CA LEU A 191 19.06 18.88 -9.54
C LEU A 191 18.87 18.36 -8.10
N PHE A 192 18.08 17.30 -7.96
CA PHE A 192 17.84 16.60 -6.70
C PHE A 192 18.13 15.11 -6.89
N PRO A 193 19.41 14.71 -6.93
CA PRO A 193 19.75 13.31 -7.17
C PRO A 193 19.26 12.42 -6.03
N PRO A 194 18.72 11.23 -6.32
CA PRO A 194 18.26 10.29 -5.30
C PRO A 194 19.46 9.68 -4.54
N ASP A 195 19.17 9.09 -3.39
CA ASP A 195 20.17 8.37 -2.57
C ASP A 195 20.49 6.99 -3.16
N HIS A 196 19.49 6.36 -3.82
CA HIS A 196 19.67 5.10 -4.53
C HIS A 196 18.93 5.15 -5.89
N PRO A 197 19.38 4.34 -6.86
CA PRO A 197 18.65 4.19 -8.12
C PRO A 197 17.24 3.67 -7.87
N PRO A 198 16.33 3.75 -8.87
CA PRO A 198 15.00 3.17 -8.75
C PRO A 198 15.10 1.66 -8.46
N THR A 199 14.21 1.17 -7.59
CA THR A 199 14.21 -0.26 -7.22
C THR A 199 13.84 -1.16 -8.38
N GLU A 200 13.09 -0.63 -9.35
CA GLU A 200 12.68 -1.34 -10.55
C GLU A 200 12.70 -0.42 -11.76
N ILE A 201 13.07 -0.99 -12.91
CA ILE A 201 13.00 -0.31 -14.20
C ILE A 201 11.94 -1.03 -15.04
N TYR A 202 10.84 -0.35 -15.29
CA TYR A 202 9.69 -0.92 -15.98
C TYR A 202 9.10 0.03 -17.00
N ARG A 203 8.18 -0.45 -17.82
CA ARG A 203 7.47 0.33 -18.82
C ARG A 203 6.00 0.46 -18.40
N ALA A 204 5.57 1.71 -18.19
CA ALA A 204 4.16 2.04 -18.10
C ALA A 204 3.45 1.81 -19.45
N LEU A 205 2.15 2.00 -19.51
CA LEU A 205 1.38 1.85 -20.74
C LEU A 205 2.15 2.42 -21.95
N PRO A 206 2.34 1.63 -23.02
CA PRO A 206 1.70 0.35 -23.37
C PRO A 206 2.33 -0.92 -22.77
N GLY A 207 3.33 -0.84 -21.87
CA GLY A 207 4.04 -1.98 -21.33
C GLY A 207 3.25 -2.83 -20.32
N ASN A 208 2.20 -2.31 -19.67
CA ASN A 208 1.31 -3.05 -18.75
C ASN A 208 2.03 -3.70 -17.54
N TYR A 209 3.00 -3.04 -16.95
CA TYR A 209 3.70 -3.52 -15.77
C TYR A 209 2.73 -3.82 -14.61
N ILE A 210 2.96 -4.93 -13.91
CA ILE A 210 2.21 -5.32 -12.72
C ILE A 210 3.07 -5.03 -11.49
N PRO A 211 2.81 -3.95 -10.74
CA PRO A 211 3.51 -3.71 -9.48
C PRO A 211 3.35 -4.89 -8.52
N PRO A 212 4.41 -5.29 -7.79
CA PRO A 212 4.36 -6.42 -6.88
C PRO A 212 3.26 -6.22 -5.83
N PHE A 213 2.60 -7.31 -5.43
CA PHE A 213 1.62 -7.27 -4.36
C PHE A 213 2.31 -7.47 -3.01
N SER A 214 1.94 -6.65 -2.03
CA SER A 214 2.42 -6.76 -0.65
C SER A 214 1.59 -7.71 0.22
N PHE A 215 0.56 -8.33 -0.34
CA PHE A 215 -0.34 -9.26 0.36
C PHE A 215 -0.67 -10.48 -0.50
N ASP A 216 -1.03 -11.57 0.17
CA ASP A 216 -1.42 -12.82 -0.46
C ASP A 216 -2.90 -12.81 -0.88
N HIS A 217 -3.29 -13.71 -1.75
CA HIS A 217 -4.68 -13.84 -2.20
C HIS A 217 -5.62 -14.17 -1.01
N PRO A 218 -6.64 -13.35 -0.72
CA PRO A 218 -7.39 -13.43 0.55
C PRO A 218 -8.25 -14.70 0.71
N VAL A 219 -8.51 -15.42 -0.39
CA VAL A 219 -9.32 -16.64 -0.36
C VAL A 219 -8.46 -17.90 -0.40
N THR A 220 -7.40 -17.91 -1.23
CA THR A 220 -6.57 -19.10 -1.46
C THR A 220 -5.29 -19.11 -0.63
N GLY A 221 -4.86 -17.97 -0.08
CA GLY A 221 -3.58 -17.81 0.60
C GLY A 221 -2.37 -17.85 -0.33
N GLN A 222 -2.58 -17.90 -1.66
CA GLN A 222 -1.48 -17.94 -2.62
C GLN A 222 -0.73 -16.61 -2.63
N SER A 223 0.62 -16.66 -2.61
CA SER A 223 1.45 -15.47 -2.76
C SER A 223 1.29 -14.86 -4.16
N LEU A 224 1.14 -13.54 -4.20
CA LEU A 224 1.03 -12.75 -5.43
C LEU A 224 2.29 -11.90 -5.70
N LYS A 225 3.36 -12.09 -4.93
CA LYS A 225 4.58 -11.27 -5.02
C LYS A 225 5.32 -11.44 -6.35
N ASP A 226 5.36 -12.66 -6.86
CA ASP A 226 6.16 -13.05 -8.03
C ASP A 226 5.27 -13.40 -9.23
N LEU A 227 4.27 -12.56 -9.49
CA LEU A 227 3.44 -12.74 -10.68
C LEU A 227 4.27 -12.56 -11.96
N PRO A 228 4.05 -13.41 -12.98
CA PRO A 228 4.73 -13.23 -14.26
C PRO A 228 4.36 -11.88 -14.88
N GLN A 229 5.38 -11.13 -15.28
CA GLN A 229 5.20 -9.86 -15.94
C GLN A 229 4.78 -10.06 -17.41
N PRO A 230 3.89 -9.20 -17.95
CA PRO A 230 3.66 -9.14 -19.39
C PRO A 230 4.97 -8.92 -20.15
N SER A 231 5.10 -9.50 -21.34
CA SER A 231 6.26 -9.27 -22.19
C SER A 231 6.47 -7.78 -22.42
N ASP A 232 7.73 -7.33 -22.44
CA ASP A 232 8.15 -5.95 -22.66
C ASP A 232 7.81 -4.96 -21.52
N SER A 233 7.29 -5.44 -20.38
CA SER A 233 6.97 -4.58 -19.23
C SER A 233 8.16 -4.31 -18.31
N VAL A 234 9.17 -5.17 -18.31
CA VAL A 234 10.39 -5.03 -17.50
C VAL A 234 11.58 -4.71 -18.40
N LEU A 235 12.24 -3.60 -18.15
CA LEU A 235 13.38 -3.12 -18.96
C LEU A 235 14.75 -3.54 -18.40
N GLY A 236 14.75 -4.35 -17.35
CA GLY A 236 15.95 -4.80 -16.64
C GLY A 236 16.00 -4.27 -15.19
N ARG A 237 16.95 -4.78 -14.43
CA ARG A 237 17.32 -4.18 -13.14
C ARG A 237 18.49 -3.23 -13.35
N PRO A 238 18.59 -2.11 -12.62
CA PRO A 238 19.69 -1.17 -12.71
C PRO A 238 21.01 -1.81 -12.28
#